data_cc64a07bcbd5b77d6a03e4d14563c46e
#
_entry.id   cc64a07bcbd5b77d6a03e4d14563c46e
#
_cell.length_a   1.000
_cell.length_b   1.000
_cell.length_c   1.000
_cell.angle_alpha   90.00
_cell.angle_beta   90.00
_cell.angle_gamma   90.00
#
_symmetry.space_group_name_H-M   'P 1'
#
loop_
_entity.id
_entity.type
_entity.pdbx_description
1 polymer ?
#
loop_
_entity_poly.entity_id
_entity_poly.type
_entity_poly.pdbx_seq_one_letter_code
_entity_poly.pdbx_strand_id
1 'polypeptide(L)'
;MWWQIILVIIAAIVCYFTVHHLWLRQRQIHYQKQLDRQMRSLLPKIQKKVPQVLPETLQSSIPVSIWHRDVLVYEYLVQLSCDDEIKITAPQLSVVLNEGLDLPARLLVTECWQRGTTFHFDVVYLNNPTTLEYVGDMEKIDADNRQNDVPED
;
A
#
# COMPACT_ATOMS: atom_id res chain seq x y z
N MET A 1 24.11 -12.82 -41.10
CA MET A 1 24.14 -13.86 -40.03
C MET A 1 24.24 -13.26 -38.64
N TRP A 2 25.21 -12.42 -38.31
CA TRP A 2 25.34 -11.75 -37.01
C TRP A 2 24.14 -10.86 -36.65
N TRP A 3 23.56 -10.15 -37.60
CA TRP A 3 22.39 -9.29 -37.40
C TRP A 3 21.15 -10.07 -36.92
N GLN A 4 20.94 -11.28 -37.42
CA GLN A 4 19.82 -12.13 -36.98
C GLN A 4 19.98 -12.58 -35.54
N ILE A 5 21.20 -12.88 -35.10
CA ILE A 5 21.49 -13.23 -33.69
C ILE A 5 21.19 -12.05 -32.77
N ILE A 6 21.60 -10.84 -33.15
CA ILE A 6 21.31 -9.61 -32.39
C ILE A 6 19.82 -9.37 -32.28
N LEU A 7 19.05 -9.54 -33.36
CA LEU A 7 17.59 -9.40 -33.34
C LEU A 7 16.93 -10.42 -32.39
N VAL A 8 17.38 -11.66 -32.42
CA VAL A 8 16.85 -12.72 -31.51
C VAL A 8 17.14 -12.38 -30.04
N ILE A 9 18.35 -11.89 -29.74
CA ILE A 9 18.72 -11.49 -28.38
C ILE A 9 17.84 -10.32 -27.92
N ILE A 10 17.65 -9.29 -28.72
CA ILE A 10 16.80 -8.15 -28.40
C ILE A 10 15.35 -8.61 -28.17
N ALA A 11 14.82 -9.45 -29.05
CA ALA A 11 13.47 -9.98 -28.91
C ALA A 11 13.31 -10.80 -27.61
N ALA A 12 14.30 -11.61 -27.25
CA ALA A 12 14.29 -12.39 -26.01
C ALA A 12 14.32 -11.49 -24.76
N ILE A 13 15.13 -10.43 -24.78
CA ILE A 13 15.20 -9.44 -23.69
C ILE A 13 13.85 -8.72 -23.53
N VAL A 14 13.27 -8.23 -24.61
CA VAL A 14 11.96 -7.55 -24.59
C VAL A 14 10.88 -8.49 -24.08
N CYS A 15 10.85 -9.73 -24.56
CA CYS A 15 9.90 -10.75 -24.10
C CYS A 15 10.05 -11.03 -22.59
N TYR A 16 11.29 -11.19 -22.11
CA TYR A 16 11.56 -11.40 -20.69
C TYR A 16 11.04 -10.25 -19.82
N PHE A 17 11.38 -9.01 -20.18
CA PHE A 17 10.93 -7.84 -19.41
C PHE A 17 9.41 -7.72 -19.43
N THR A 18 8.76 -7.95 -20.56
CA THR A 18 7.30 -7.88 -20.67
C THR A 18 6.63 -8.94 -19.79
N VAL A 19 7.07 -10.19 -19.86
CA VAL A 19 6.54 -11.28 -19.04
C VAL A 19 6.76 -11.02 -17.56
N HIS A 20 7.97 -10.56 -17.19
CA HIS A 20 8.30 -10.22 -15.81
C HIS A 20 7.40 -9.11 -15.24
N HIS A 21 7.19 -8.04 -16.01
CA HIS A 21 6.29 -6.95 -15.63
C HIS A 21 4.83 -7.40 -15.46
N LEU A 22 4.34 -8.20 -16.39
CA LEU A 22 2.99 -8.74 -16.32
C LEU A 22 2.80 -9.64 -15.08
N TRP A 23 3.80 -10.45 -14.78
CA TRP A 23 3.78 -11.33 -13.61
C TRP A 23 3.75 -10.55 -12.29
N LEU A 24 4.59 -9.52 -12.13
CA LEU A 24 4.60 -8.65 -10.95
C LEU A 24 3.24 -7.96 -10.76
N ARG A 25 2.69 -7.42 -11.83
CA ARG A 25 1.38 -6.77 -11.80
C ARG A 25 0.25 -7.72 -11.42
N GLN A 26 0.24 -8.94 -11.98
CA GLN A 26 -0.75 -9.95 -11.62
C GLN A 26 -0.64 -10.35 -10.14
N ARG A 27 0.58 -10.45 -9.63
CA ARG A 27 0.84 -10.74 -8.22
C ARG A 27 0.29 -9.63 -7.31
N GLN A 28 0.58 -8.37 -7.62
CA GLN A 28 0.05 -7.23 -6.89
C GLN A 28 -1.48 -7.19 -6.89
N ILE A 29 -2.12 -7.41 -8.05
CA ILE A 29 -3.58 -7.48 -8.16
C ILE A 29 -4.16 -8.66 -7.37
N HIS A 30 -3.47 -9.79 -7.35
CA HIS A 30 -3.92 -10.96 -6.57
C HIS A 30 -3.97 -10.64 -5.08
N TYR A 31 -2.90 -10.06 -4.53
CA TYR A 31 -2.86 -9.64 -3.13
C TYR A 31 -3.83 -8.49 -2.84
N GLN A 32 -4.00 -7.54 -3.76
CA GLN A 32 -5.01 -6.50 -3.63
C GLN A 32 -6.40 -7.08 -3.41
N LYS A 33 -6.82 -8.03 -4.24
CA LYS A 33 -8.13 -8.69 -4.11
C LYS A 33 -8.29 -9.45 -2.79
N GLN A 34 -7.21 -10.04 -2.29
CA GLN A 34 -7.21 -10.72 -1.00
C GLN A 34 -7.36 -9.72 0.15
N LEU A 35 -6.59 -8.63 0.10
CA LEU A 35 -6.65 -7.54 1.08
C LEU A 35 -8.00 -6.82 1.06
N ASP A 36 -8.56 -6.55 -0.11
CA ASP A 36 -9.88 -5.92 -0.25
C ASP A 36 -10.98 -6.73 0.45
N ARG A 37 -10.94 -8.05 0.33
CA ARG A 37 -11.88 -8.92 1.05
C ARG A 37 -11.72 -8.82 2.57
N GLN A 38 -10.49 -8.83 3.05
CA GLN A 38 -10.19 -8.65 4.47
C GLN A 38 -10.57 -7.26 4.95
N MET A 39 -10.21 -6.22 4.19
CA MET A 39 -10.51 -4.83 4.53
C MET A 39 -12.02 -4.61 4.69
N ARG A 40 -12.83 -5.15 3.77
CA ARG A 40 -14.30 -5.09 3.87
C ARG A 40 -14.83 -5.76 5.15
N SER A 41 -14.19 -6.82 5.62
CA SER A 41 -14.57 -7.48 6.89
C SER A 41 -14.12 -6.68 8.13
N LEU A 42 -13.07 -5.88 8.00
CA LEU A 42 -12.50 -5.06 9.07
C LEU A 42 -13.13 -3.66 9.16
N LEU A 43 -13.71 -3.17 8.07
CA LEU A 43 -14.36 -1.84 8.04
C LEU A 43 -15.37 -1.59 9.17
N PRO A 44 -16.22 -2.54 9.59
CA PRO A 44 -17.11 -2.35 10.73
C PRO A 44 -16.35 -2.08 12.04
N LYS A 45 -15.12 -2.57 12.18
CA LYS A 45 -14.26 -2.27 13.35
C LYS A 45 -13.69 -0.86 13.26
N ILE A 46 -13.26 -0.44 12.06
CA ILE A 46 -12.84 0.94 11.80
C ILE A 46 -14.00 1.89 12.09
N GLN A 47 -15.20 1.58 11.65
CA GLN A 47 -16.41 2.39 11.88
C GLN A 47 -16.74 2.54 13.37
N LYS A 48 -16.44 1.55 14.21
CA LYS A 48 -16.58 1.69 15.66
C LYS A 48 -15.62 2.73 16.26
N LYS A 49 -14.45 2.94 15.67
CA LYS A 49 -13.47 3.96 16.09
C LYS A 49 -13.70 5.30 15.40
N VAL A 50 -14.17 5.26 14.17
CA VAL A 50 -14.45 6.41 13.31
C VAL A 50 -15.88 6.26 12.76
N PRO A 51 -16.92 6.67 13.51
CA PRO A 51 -18.33 6.45 13.14
C PRO A 51 -18.74 7.06 11.80
N GLN A 52 -17.99 8.04 11.34
CA GLN A 52 -18.24 8.76 10.07
C GLN A 52 -17.91 7.94 8.82
N VAL A 53 -17.15 6.84 8.94
CA VAL A 53 -16.77 5.98 7.82
C VAL A 53 -17.99 5.29 7.22
N LEU A 54 -18.11 5.35 5.89
CA LEU A 54 -19.12 4.66 5.10
C LEU A 54 -18.51 3.40 4.45
N PRO A 55 -18.66 2.21 5.06
CA PRO A 55 -17.94 1.01 4.65
C PRO A 55 -18.17 0.58 3.20
N GLU A 56 -19.35 0.86 2.65
CA GLU A 56 -19.74 0.50 1.29
C GLU A 56 -18.99 1.27 0.20
N THR A 57 -18.34 2.37 0.58
CA THR A 57 -17.62 3.26 -0.35
C THR A 57 -16.15 2.91 -0.53
N LEU A 58 -15.67 1.84 0.13
CA LEU A 58 -14.26 1.44 0.08
C LEU A 58 -13.77 1.22 -1.35
N GLN A 59 -12.73 1.92 -1.70
CA GLN A 59 -11.97 1.75 -2.94
C GLN A 59 -10.51 1.46 -2.62
N SER A 60 -9.84 0.72 -3.49
CA SER A 60 -8.42 0.45 -3.38
C SER A 60 -7.70 0.73 -4.69
N SER A 61 -6.46 1.19 -4.60
CA SER A 61 -5.58 1.36 -5.74
C SER A 61 -4.16 0.89 -5.42
N ILE A 62 -3.39 0.62 -6.47
CA ILE A 62 -1.96 0.34 -6.37
C ILE A 62 -1.23 1.64 -6.74
N PRO A 63 -0.41 2.22 -5.84
CA PRO A 63 0.34 3.43 -6.14
C PRO A 63 1.24 3.27 -7.37
N VAL A 64 1.25 4.26 -8.26
CA VAL A 64 2.02 4.22 -9.51
C VAL A 64 3.53 4.05 -9.26
N SER A 65 4.02 4.60 -8.16
CA SER A 65 5.43 4.55 -7.77
C SER A 65 5.99 3.14 -7.55
N ILE A 66 5.13 2.15 -7.31
CA ILE A 66 5.52 0.77 -7.03
C ILE A 66 5.20 -0.23 -8.14
N TRP A 67 4.64 0.20 -9.28
CA TRP A 67 4.18 -0.70 -10.36
C TRP A 67 5.28 -1.63 -10.91
N HIS A 68 6.54 -1.23 -10.79
CA HIS A 68 7.69 -2.00 -11.29
C HIS A 68 8.47 -2.71 -10.19
N ARG A 69 7.96 -2.71 -8.95
CA ARG A 69 8.61 -3.31 -7.80
C ARG A 69 7.73 -4.42 -7.22
N ASP A 70 8.36 -5.45 -6.65
CA ASP A 70 7.65 -6.49 -5.90
C ASP A 70 7.31 -6.01 -4.49
N VAL A 71 6.73 -4.81 -4.39
CA VAL A 71 6.31 -4.17 -3.15
C VAL A 71 4.80 -4.22 -3.05
N LEU A 72 4.28 -4.57 -1.88
CA LEU A 72 2.87 -4.76 -1.61
C LEU A 72 2.33 -3.59 -0.78
N VAL A 73 2.13 -2.45 -1.43
CA VAL A 73 1.51 -1.24 -0.86
C VAL A 73 0.21 -0.96 -1.60
N TYR A 74 -0.83 -0.61 -0.85
CA TYR A 74 -2.16 -0.35 -1.39
C TYR A 74 -2.72 0.91 -0.74
N GLU A 75 -3.16 1.83 -1.56
CA GLU A 75 -3.91 3.00 -1.13
C GLU A 75 -5.38 2.63 -0.99
N TYR A 76 -5.95 2.93 0.15
CA TYR A 76 -7.37 2.79 0.43
C TYR A 76 -8.03 4.14 0.60
N LEU A 77 -9.23 4.24 0.09
CA LEU A 77 -10.04 5.43 0.11
C LEU A 77 -11.45 5.05 0.54
N VAL A 78 -12.01 5.80 1.49
CA VAL A 78 -13.37 5.61 1.98
C VAL A 78 -14.05 6.97 2.17
N GLN A 79 -15.33 7.05 1.85
CA GLN A 79 -16.10 8.27 2.07
C GLN A 79 -16.55 8.36 3.54
N LEU A 80 -16.69 9.59 4.00
CA LEU A 80 -17.18 9.95 5.31
C LEU A 80 -18.58 10.58 5.20
N SER A 81 -19.39 10.38 6.22
CA SER A 81 -20.74 10.98 6.30
C SER A 81 -20.72 12.49 6.56
N CYS A 82 -19.60 13.02 7.09
CA CYS A 82 -19.36 14.43 7.35
C CYS A 82 -17.88 14.76 7.18
N ASP A 83 -17.51 16.01 7.18
CA ASP A 83 -16.13 16.52 7.05
C ASP A 83 -15.44 16.79 8.38
N ASP A 84 -16.04 16.33 9.51
CA ASP A 84 -15.42 16.45 10.81
C ASP A 84 -14.07 15.73 10.85
N GLU A 85 -13.09 16.35 11.49
CA GLU A 85 -11.73 15.85 11.54
C GLU A 85 -11.62 14.47 12.23
N ILE A 86 -11.00 13.53 11.53
CA ILE A 86 -10.72 12.20 12.06
C ILE A 86 -9.45 12.26 12.91
N LYS A 87 -9.55 11.79 14.17
CA LYS A 87 -8.43 11.80 15.13
C LYS A 87 -7.72 10.44 15.24
N ILE A 88 -7.82 9.58 14.24
CA ILE A 88 -7.10 8.31 14.22
C ILE A 88 -5.73 8.49 13.58
N THR A 89 -4.70 7.95 14.22
CA THR A 89 -3.33 7.97 13.68
C THR A 89 -3.01 6.68 12.92
N ALA A 90 -2.01 6.70 12.03
CA ALA A 90 -1.58 5.53 11.27
C ALA A 90 -1.20 4.33 12.18
N PRO A 91 -0.45 4.49 13.29
CA PRO A 91 -0.21 3.38 14.23
C PRO A 91 -1.48 2.83 14.87
N GLN A 92 -2.42 3.69 15.26
CA GLN A 92 -3.70 3.24 15.84
C GLN A 92 -4.54 2.45 14.83
N LEU A 93 -4.57 2.92 13.58
CA LEU A 93 -5.26 2.23 12.50
C LEU A 93 -4.60 0.88 12.20
N SER A 94 -3.25 0.80 12.20
CA SER A 94 -2.51 -0.45 12.07
C SER A 94 -2.91 -1.48 13.13
N VAL A 95 -3.06 -1.07 14.38
CA VAL A 95 -3.53 -1.95 15.47
C VAL A 95 -4.92 -2.48 15.16
N VAL A 96 -5.87 -1.60 14.81
CA VAL A 96 -7.27 -1.97 14.51
C VAL A 96 -7.34 -2.95 13.33
N LEU A 97 -6.53 -2.74 12.28
CA LEU A 97 -6.51 -3.61 11.11
C LEU A 97 -5.94 -5.00 11.42
N ASN A 98 -4.96 -5.10 12.32
CA ASN A 98 -4.37 -6.38 12.70
C ASN A 98 -5.21 -7.15 13.74
N GLU A 99 -6.16 -6.50 14.41
CA GLU A 99 -7.10 -7.16 15.31
C GLU A 99 -8.12 -8.01 14.56
N GLY A 100 -7.87 -9.33 14.45
CA GLY A 100 -8.73 -10.29 13.75
C GLY A 100 -8.47 -10.35 12.25
N LEU A 101 -7.25 -10.01 11.85
CA LEU A 101 -6.74 -10.23 10.52
C LEU A 101 -6.55 -11.74 10.29
N ASP A 102 -7.15 -12.26 9.22
CA ASP A 102 -6.99 -13.65 8.77
C ASP A 102 -6.06 -13.71 7.56
N LEU A 103 -4.81 -13.24 7.76
CA LEU A 103 -3.76 -13.25 6.76
C LEU A 103 -2.44 -13.73 7.37
N PRO A 104 -1.54 -14.35 6.57
CA PRO A 104 -0.28 -14.90 7.06
C PRO A 104 0.73 -13.85 7.52
N ALA A 105 0.58 -12.58 7.11
CA ALA A 105 1.47 -11.49 7.49
C ALA A 105 0.67 -10.27 7.98
N ARG A 106 1.36 -9.37 8.70
CA ARG A 106 0.77 -8.16 9.27
C ARG A 106 0.54 -7.08 8.22
N LEU A 107 -0.38 -6.18 8.54
CA LEU A 107 -0.60 -4.92 7.84
C LEU A 107 0.05 -3.77 8.61
N LEU A 108 0.69 -2.88 7.90
CA LEU A 108 1.22 -1.63 8.44
C LEU A 108 0.54 -0.48 7.69
N VAL A 109 -0.04 0.47 8.43
CA VAL A 109 -0.50 1.73 7.86
C VAL A 109 0.67 2.71 7.94
N THR A 110 1.14 3.17 6.79
CA THR A 110 2.26 4.12 6.70
C THR A 110 1.78 5.54 6.81
N GLU A 111 0.68 5.86 6.15
CA GLU A 111 0.08 7.18 6.14
C GLU A 111 -1.43 7.09 6.27
N CYS A 112 -2.04 8.09 6.90
CA CYS A 112 -3.47 8.33 6.83
C CYS A 112 -3.76 9.83 6.90
N TRP A 113 -4.70 10.27 6.07
CA TRP A 113 -5.06 11.67 5.97
C TRP A 113 -6.48 11.84 5.45
N GLN A 114 -7.07 12.99 5.75
CA GLN A 114 -8.43 13.34 5.33
C GLN A 114 -8.39 14.53 4.38
N ARG A 115 -9.22 14.47 3.35
CA ARG A 115 -9.47 15.58 2.45
C ARG A 115 -10.98 15.76 2.26
N GLY A 116 -11.54 16.75 2.95
CA GLY A 116 -12.98 16.94 3.00
C GLY A 116 -13.66 15.68 3.56
N THR A 117 -14.63 15.14 2.83
CA THR A 117 -15.36 13.92 3.18
C THR A 117 -14.68 12.63 2.71
N THR A 118 -13.42 12.66 2.37
CA THR A 118 -12.68 11.47 1.93
C THR A 118 -11.54 11.19 2.87
N PHE A 119 -11.49 9.98 3.40
CA PHE A 119 -10.40 9.47 4.23
C PHE A 119 -9.53 8.52 3.41
N HIS A 120 -8.23 8.80 3.37
CA HIS A 120 -7.20 8.05 2.68
C HIS A 120 -6.29 7.38 3.69
N PHE A 121 -5.85 6.16 3.39
CA PHE A 121 -4.81 5.50 4.16
C PHE A 121 -4.06 4.48 3.32
N ASP A 122 -2.75 4.46 3.49
CA ASP A 122 -1.84 3.55 2.79
C ASP A 122 -1.53 2.35 3.66
N VAL A 123 -1.75 1.16 3.11
CA VAL A 123 -1.56 -0.11 3.80
C VAL A 123 -0.45 -0.90 3.11
N VAL A 124 0.55 -1.26 3.88
CA VAL A 124 1.64 -2.15 3.47
C VAL A 124 1.37 -3.55 3.99
N TYR A 125 1.42 -4.54 3.09
CA TYR A 125 1.29 -5.95 3.44
C TYR A 125 2.67 -6.59 3.56
N LEU A 126 3.10 -6.87 4.80
CA LEU A 126 4.45 -7.32 5.15
C LEU A 126 4.68 -8.81 4.84
N ASN A 127 4.41 -9.23 3.60
CA ASN A 127 4.38 -10.64 3.20
C ASN A 127 5.60 -11.08 2.36
N ASN A 128 6.50 -10.17 1.99
CA ASN A 128 7.71 -10.51 1.24
C ASN A 128 8.91 -9.65 1.65
N PRO A 129 10.15 -10.14 1.41
CA PRO A 129 11.37 -9.42 1.80
C PRO A 129 11.48 -8.03 1.18
N THR A 130 11.10 -7.86 -0.09
CA THR A 130 11.17 -6.58 -0.80
C THR A 130 10.28 -5.52 -0.16
N THR A 131 9.10 -5.91 0.33
CA THR A 131 8.20 -4.99 1.05
C THR A 131 8.76 -4.63 2.43
N LEU A 132 9.38 -5.57 3.14
CA LEU A 132 10.04 -5.29 4.42
C LEU A 132 11.21 -4.33 4.26
N GLU A 133 12.04 -4.51 3.23
CA GLU A 133 13.15 -3.61 2.90
C GLU A 133 12.64 -2.20 2.56
N TYR A 134 11.59 -2.11 1.76
CA TYR A 134 10.94 -0.83 1.41
C TYR A 134 10.49 -0.05 2.64
N VAL A 135 9.84 -0.71 3.61
CA VAL A 135 9.42 -0.06 4.87
C VAL A 135 10.62 0.38 5.69
N GLY A 136 11.65 -0.46 5.82
CA GLY A 136 12.87 -0.11 6.53
C GLY A 136 13.60 1.09 5.94
N ASP A 137 13.57 1.26 4.63
CA ASP A 137 14.15 2.43 3.96
C ASP A 137 13.32 3.69 4.17
N MET A 138 11.99 3.59 4.17
CA MET A 138 11.11 4.72 4.51
C MET A 138 11.34 5.21 5.95
N GLU A 139 11.45 4.30 6.91
CA GLU A 139 11.70 4.65 8.31
C GLU A 139 13.04 5.38 8.50
N LYS A 140 14.09 5.01 7.74
CA LYS A 140 15.39 5.71 7.76
C LYS A 140 15.26 7.12 7.21
N ILE A 141 14.56 7.30 6.08
CA ILE A 141 14.35 8.62 5.46
C ILE A 141 13.59 9.54 6.43
N ASP A 142 12.56 9.03 7.09
CA ASP A 142 11.77 9.80 8.06
C ASP A 142 12.59 10.15 9.31
N ALA A 143 13.52 9.29 9.73
CA ALA A 143 14.43 9.57 10.83
C ALA A 143 15.44 10.67 10.47
N ASP A 144 16.03 10.59 9.28
CA ASP A 144 16.97 11.61 8.78
C ASP A 144 16.30 12.98 8.60
N ASN A 145 15.07 13.02 8.09
CA ASN A 145 14.31 14.25 7.95
C ASN A 145 14.02 14.91 9.31
N ARG A 146 13.65 14.11 10.33
CA ARG A 146 13.42 14.62 11.69
C ARG A 146 14.69 15.18 12.36
N GLN A 147 15.86 14.65 12.03
CA GLN A 147 17.14 15.19 12.54
C GLN A 147 17.51 16.52 11.89
N ASN A 148 17.15 16.70 10.62
CA ASN A 148 17.44 17.95 9.87
C ASN A 148 16.46 19.09 10.18
N ASP A 149 15.29 18.78 10.75
CA ASP A 149 14.27 19.78 11.14
C ASP A 149 14.46 20.34 12.57
N VAL A 150 15.53 19.95 13.29
CA VAL A 150 15.88 20.54 14.58
C VAL A 150 16.56 21.86 14.30
N PRO A 151 15.97 23.05 14.64
CA PRO A 151 16.63 24.32 14.47
C PRO A 151 17.90 24.35 15.34
N GLU A 152 19.03 24.73 14.73
CA GLU A 152 20.25 25.08 15.47
C GLU A 152 19.94 26.37 16.28
N ASP A 153 19.85 26.23 17.62
CA ASP A 153 19.77 27.35 18.58
C ASP A 153 21.11 28.10 18.67
#